data_6ae9c7bc1e56a3f3350bdfcfdaec0f37
#
_entry.id   6ae9c7bc1e56a3f3350bdfcfdaec0f37
#
_cell.length_a   1.000
_cell.length_b   1.000
_cell.length_c   1.000
_cell.angle_alpha   90.00
_cell.angle_beta   90.00
_cell.angle_gamma   90.00
#
_symmetry.space_group_name_H-M   'P 1'
#
loop_
_entity.id
_entity.type
_entity.pdbx_description
1 polymer ?
#
loop_
_entity_poly.entity_id
_entity_poly.type
_entity_poly.pdbx_seq_one_letter_code
_entity_poly.pdbx_strand_id
1 'polypeptide(L)'
;MDGEKLTREAWQEKEDARLNALHRTREDYKNVLGKPVHCVTDRPLGSAHPRYPEMIYPVNYGYVPGVMAGDNAEQDVYILGPTEPLKTFDGVVIAVVHRFNDVEDKWVAAEKTGVYTAEEILKILDFQEKYYESELIL
;
A
#
# COMPACT_ATOMS: atom_id res chain seq x y z
N MET A 1 -12.11 -11.15 -19.49
CA MET A 1 -12.77 -10.39 -18.44
C MET A 1 -13.93 -9.58 -19.05
N ASP A 2 -15.03 -9.59 -18.43
CA ASP A 2 -16.27 -8.99 -18.94
C ASP A 2 -16.41 -7.49 -18.67
N GLY A 3 -15.54 -6.91 -17.91
CA GLY A 3 -15.59 -5.49 -17.58
C GLY A 3 -16.56 -5.12 -16.48
N GLU A 4 -17.27 -6.06 -15.92
CA GLU A 4 -18.19 -5.79 -14.83
C GLU A 4 -17.44 -5.56 -13.52
N LYS A 5 -17.86 -4.51 -12.80
CA LYS A 5 -17.38 -4.29 -11.45
C LYS A 5 -18.26 -5.05 -10.48
N LEU A 6 -17.65 -5.71 -9.52
CA LEU A 6 -18.37 -6.36 -8.45
C LEU A 6 -18.98 -5.32 -7.52
N THR A 7 -20.09 -5.66 -6.89
CA THR A 7 -20.67 -4.83 -5.83
C THR A 7 -19.75 -4.81 -4.62
N ARG A 8 -19.95 -3.85 -3.72
CA ARG A 8 -19.19 -3.77 -2.47
C ARG A 8 -19.34 -5.05 -1.65
N GLU A 9 -20.56 -5.60 -1.59
CA GLU A 9 -20.83 -6.84 -0.87
C GLU A 9 -20.10 -8.02 -1.47
N ALA A 10 -20.06 -8.12 -2.80
CA ALA A 10 -19.36 -9.21 -3.51
C ALA A 10 -17.85 -9.13 -3.26
N TRP A 11 -17.28 -7.93 -3.27
CA TRP A 11 -15.88 -7.74 -2.92
C TRP A 11 -15.61 -8.11 -1.47
N GLN A 12 -16.53 -7.75 -0.56
CA GLN A 12 -16.40 -8.08 0.86
C GLN A 12 -16.39 -9.60 1.08
N GLU A 13 -17.25 -10.34 0.38
CA GLU A 13 -17.27 -11.79 0.47
C GLU A 13 -15.96 -12.42 -0.01
N LYS A 14 -15.43 -11.93 -1.12
CA LYS A 14 -14.13 -12.39 -1.65
C LYS A 14 -13.00 -12.08 -0.68
N GLU A 15 -13.06 -10.91 -0.09
CA GLU A 15 -12.12 -10.45 0.93
C GLU A 15 -12.10 -11.41 2.12
N ASP A 16 -13.28 -11.70 2.69
CA ASP A 16 -13.41 -12.56 3.86
C ASP A 16 -12.90 -13.96 3.56
N ALA A 17 -13.19 -14.49 2.38
CA ALA A 17 -12.69 -15.80 1.95
C ALA A 17 -11.16 -15.80 1.85
N ARG A 18 -10.59 -14.74 1.29
CA ARG A 18 -9.14 -14.59 1.16
C ARG A 18 -8.47 -14.50 2.53
N LEU A 19 -9.03 -13.70 3.43
CA LEU A 19 -8.50 -13.53 4.78
C LEU A 19 -8.55 -14.85 5.55
N ASN A 20 -9.65 -15.59 5.43
CA ASN A 20 -9.75 -16.91 6.05
C ASN A 20 -8.68 -17.86 5.52
N ALA A 21 -8.45 -17.87 4.21
CA ALA A 21 -7.42 -18.72 3.60
C ALA A 21 -6.02 -18.33 4.07
N LEU A 22 -5.78 -17.07 4.38
CA LEU A 22 -4.50 -16.57 4.87
C LEU A 22 -4.41 -16.59 6.40
N HIS A 23 -5.45 -17.04 7.09
CA HIS A 23 -5.55 -16.99 8.56
C HIS A 23 -5.38 -15.57 9.11
N ARG A 24 -5.94 -14.57 8.41
CA ARG A 24 -5.87 -13.16 8.76
C ARG A 24 -7.26 -12.57 8.99
N THR A 25 -7.29 -11.49 9.75
CA THR A 25 -8.49 -10.69 9.98
C THR A 25 -8.17 -9.22 9.67
N ARG A 26 -9.19 -8.36 9.64
CA ARG A 26 -8.95 -6.92 9.48
C ARG A 26 -8.13 -6.33 10.62
N GLU A 27 -8.23 -6.91 11.81
CA GLU A 27 -7.43 -6.49 12.96
C GLU A 27 -5.93 -6.71 12.71
N ASP A 28 -5.57 -7.74 11.93
CA ASP A 28 -4.17 -8.01 11.60
C ASP A 28 -3.55 -6.85 10.81
N TYR A 29 -4.34 -6.19 9.97
CA TYR A 29 -3.86 -5.01 9.23
C TYR A 29 -3.67 -3.83 10.16
N LYS A 30 -4.56 -3.64 11.12
CA LYS A 30 -4.46 -2.56 12.09
C LYS A 30 -3.29 -2.74 13.05
N ASN A 31 -2.89 -3.98 13.29
CA ASN A 31 -1.81 -4.29 14.23
C ASN A 31 -0.44 -3.79 13.77
N VAL A 32 -0.26 -3.48 12.49
CA VAL A 32 1.01 -2.91 12.01
C VAL A 32 1.06 -1.40 12.14
N LEU A 33 -0.08 -0.75 12.37
CA LEU A 33 -0.14 0.71 12.47
C LEU A 33 0.69 1.21 13.65
N GLY A 34 1.51 2.23 13.38
CA GLY A 34 2.38 2.83 14.38
C GLY A 34 3.69 2.09 14.63
N LYS A 35 3.89 0.92 14.03
CA LYS A 35 5.12 0.16 14.22
C LYS A 35 6.27 0.75 13.41
N PRO A 36 7.49 0.74 13.96
CA PRO A 36 8.68 1.15 13.20
C PRO A 36 8.87 0.27 11.98
N VAL A 37 9.32 0.88 10.89
CA VAL A 37 9.55 0.19 9.64
C VAL A 37 10.80 0.72 8.96
N HIS A 38 11.60 -0.20 8.40
CA HIS A 38 12.75 0.12 7.56
C HIS A 38 12.39 -0.23 6.13
N CYS A 39 12.50 0.74 5.22
CA CYS A 39 12.11 0.59 3.83
C CYS A 39 13.31 0.71 2.91
N VAL A 40 13.34 -0.11 1.86
CA VAL A 40 14.31 0.01 0.77
C VAL A 40 13.53 0.48 -0.46
N THR A 41 14.02 1.55 -1.09
CA THR A 41 13.35 2.14 -2.24
C THR A 41 13.83 1.46 -3.51
N ASP A 42 12.92 0.94 -4.31
CA ASP A 42 13.23 0.40 -5.64
C ASP A 42 12.57 1.21 -6.76
N ARG A 43 11.62 2.08 -6.44
CA ARG A 43 11.04 3.06 -7.36
C ARG A 43 11.11 4.43 -6.72
N PRO A 44 12.24 5.12 -6.90
CA PRO A 44 12.44 6.41 -6.24
C PRO A 44 11.47 7.49 -6.74
N LEU A 45 11.21 8.47 -5.90
CA LEU A 45 10.46 9.68 -6.28
C LEU A 45 11.02 10.24 -7.59
N GLY A 46 10.13 10.50 -8.55
CA GLY A 46 10.50 11.02 -9.87
C GLY A 46 10.84 9.93 -10.90
N SER A 47 10.89 8.66 -10.50
CA SER A 47 11.12 7.57 -11.45
C SER A 47 9.85 7.19 -12.18
N ALA A 48 9.99 6.59 -13.37
CA ALA A 48 8.87 6.11 -14.15
C ALA A 48 8.54 4.66 -13.80
N HIS A 49 7.25 4.32 -13.88
CA HIS A 49 6.81 2.94 -13.69
C HIS A 49 7.47 2.06 -14.76
N PRO A 50 8.02 0.88 -14.41
CA PRO A 50 8.73 0.02 -15.37
C PRO A 50 7.89 -0.39 -16.58
N ARG A 51 6.59 -0.53 -16.42
CA ARG A 51 5.68 -0.97 -17.47
C ARG A 51 4.89 0.16 -18.10
N TYR A 52 4.69 1.26 -17.37
CA TYR A 52 3.91 2.42 -17.81
C TYR A 52 4.75 3.69 -17.67
N PRO A 53 5.59 4.01 -18.66
CA PRO A 53 6.57 5.11 -18.53
C PRO A 53 5.98 6.49 -18.26
N GLU A 54 4.73 6.71 -18.61
CA GLU A 54 4.03 7.96 -18.34
C GLU A 54 3.62 8.13 -16.88
N MET A 55 3.65 7.03 -16.11
CA MET A 55 3.35 7.08 -14.69
C MET A 55 4.63 7.39 -13.91
N ILE A 56 4.72 8.61 -13.42
CA ILE A 56 5.86 9.07 -12.63
C ILE A 56 5.50 8.99 -11.14
N TYR A 57 6.37 8.43 -10.33
CA TYR A 57 6.14 8.29 -8.89
C TYR A 57 6.28 9.64 -8.20
N PRO A 58 5.21 10.17 -7.60
CA PRO A 58 5.28 11.43 -6.84
C PRO A 58 5.80 11.23 -5.43
N VAL A 59 6.05 9.98 -5.03
CA VAL A 59 6.60 9.60 -3.72
C VAL A 59 7.59 8.48 -3.94
N ASN A 60 8.46 8.25 -2.96
CA ASN A 60 9.31 7.07 -2.96
C ASN A 60 8.46 5.83 -2.72
N TYR A 61 8.79 4.74 -3.37
CA TYR A 61 8.07 3.48 -3.27
C TYR A 61 9.08 2.34 -3.25
N GLY A 62 8.83 1.35 -2.44
CA GLY A 62 9.73 0.23 -2.33
C GLY A 62 9.14 -0.92 -1.53
N TYR A 63 9.94 -1.53 -0.71
CA TYR A 63 9.55 -2.71 0.05
C TYR A 63 10.19 -2.71 1.44
N VAL A 64 9.64 -3.56 2.30
CA VAL A 64 10.13 -3.75 3.66
C VAL A 64 10.90 -5.07 3.70
N PRO A 65 12.23 -5.03 3.82
CA PRO A 65 13.04 -6.26 3.85
C PRO A 65 12.61 -7.21 4.98
N GLY A 66 12.46 -8.48 4.65
CA GLY A 66 12.14 -9.52 5.63
C GLY A 66 10.67 -9.63 6.00
N VAL A 67 9.82 -8.75 5.52
CA VAL A 67 8.38 -8.84 5.76
C VAL A 67 7.70 -9.32 4.50
N MET A 68 7.10 -10.51 4.56
CA MET A 68 6.48 -11.14 3.40
C MET A 68 5.02 -10.77 3.28
N ALA A 69 4.61 -10.40 2.07
CA ALA A 69 3.22 -10.14 1.72
C ALA A 69 2.52 -11.44 1.30
N GLY A 70 1.23 -11.35 1.00
CA GLY A 70 0.41 -12.51 0.65
C GLY A 70 0.77 -13.19 -0.66
N ASP A 71 1.61 -12.56 -1.49
CA ASP A 71 2.07 -13.07 -2.78
C ASP A 71 3.46 -13.73 -2.70
N ASN A 72 3.98 -13.97 -1.49
CA ASN A 72 5.33 -14.48 -1.22
C ASN A 72 6.46 -13.54 -1.67
N ALA A 73 6.14 -12.29 -1.99
CA ALA A 73 7.13 -11.24 -2.19
C ALA A 73 7.21 -10.38 -0.93
N GLU A 74 8.27 -9.59 -0.82
CA GLU A 74 8.41 -8.68 0.31
C GLU A 74 7.33 -7.59 0.26
N GLN A 75 6.90 -7.12 1.42
CA GLN A 75 5.80 -6.16 1.56
C GLN A 75 6.11 -4.83 0.88
N ASP A 76 5.29 -4.43 -0.07
CA ASP A 76 5.41 -3.14 -0.74
C ASP A 76 4.98 -1.99 0.17
N VAL A 77 5.63 -0.85 0.01
CA VAL A 77 5.40 0.32 0.85
C VAL A 77 5.51 1.62 0.06
N TYR A 78 4.55 2.52 0.27
CA TYR A 78 4.63 3.92 -0.15
C TYR A 78 5.28 4.72 0.96
N ILE A 79 6.19 5.61 0.63
CA ILE A 79 6.91 6.45 1.61
C ILE A 79 6.47 7.90 1.41
N LEU A 80 5.79 8.46 2.41
CA LEU A 80 5.27 9.83 2.35
C LEU A 80 6.15 10.78 3.17
N GLY A 81 6.30 11.99 2.67
CA GLY A 81 7.02 13.06 3.35
C GLY A 81 8.27 13.50 2.64
N PRO A 82 9.23 12.62 2.34
CA PRO A 82 10.44 13.04 1.62
C PRO A 82 10.12 13.64 0.26
N THR A 83 10.82 14.71 -0.08
CA THR A 83 10.66 15.43 -1.35
C THR A 83 11.76 15.14 -2.35
N GLU A 84 12.65 14.22 -2.01
CA GLU A 84 13.77 13.81 -2.85
C GLU A 84 13.81 12.29 -2.98
N PRO A 85 14.40 11.76 -4.06
CA PRO A 85 14.59 10.32 -4.17
C PRO A 85 15.53 9.81 -3.09
N LEU A 86 15.12 8.73 -2.43
CA LEU A 86 15.87 8.10 -1.35
C LEU A 86 16.26 6.68 -1.73
N LYS A 87 17.30 6.16 -1.10
CA LYS A 87 17.68 4.74 -1.20
C LYS A 87 16.99 3.93 -0.11
N THR A 88 16.89 4.49 1.09
CA THR A 88 16.26 3.86 2.25
C THR A 88 15.48 4.89 3.04
N PHE A 89 14.56 4.41 3.87
CA PHE A 89 13.78 5.28 4.74
C PHE A 89 13.41 4.52 6.01
N ASP A 90 13.56 5.19 7.15
CA ASP A 90 13.14 4.66 8.45
C ASP A 90 12.03 5.54 9.00
N GLY A 91 10.91 4.93 9.33
CA GLY A 91 9.74 5.63 9.86
C GLY A 91 8.80 4.67 10.54
N VAL A 92 7.51 4.97 10.46
CA VAL A 92 6.46 4.12 11.03
C VAL A 92 5.39 3.87 9.99
N VAL A 93 4.66 2.77 10.14
CA VAL A 93 3.49 2.47 9.30
C VAL A 93 2.34 3.36 9.75
N ILE A 94 1.82 4.17 8.85
CA ILE A 94 0.72 5.10 9.16
C ILE A 94 -0.62 4.64 8.60
N ALA A 95 -0.60 3.75 7.61
CA ALA A 95 -1.83 3.23 6.99
C ALA A 95 -1.53 1.95 6.22
N VAL A 96 -2.58 1.20 5.93
CA VAL A 96 -2.53 0.05 5.03
C VAL A 96 -3.54 0.28 3.92
N VAL A 97 -3.12 0.13 2.67
CA VAL A 97 -4.01 0.14 1.51
C VAL A 97 -4.38 -1.31 1.24
N HIS A 98 -5.64 -1.64 1.48
CA HIS A 98 -6.15 -2.97 1.22
C HIS A 98 -6.85 -3.00 -0.13
N ARG A 99 -6.36 -3.82 -1.06
CA ARG A 99 -6.92 -3.95 -2.40
C ARG A 99 -7.86 -5.15 -2.46
N PHE A 100 -9.10 -4.91 -2.90
CA PHE A 100 -10.11 -5.97 -3.02
C PHE A 100 -9.92 -6.84 -4.25
N ASN A 101 -9.30 -6.31 -5.28
CA ASN A 101 -9.12 -7.00 -6.56
C ASN A 101 -7.65 -7.35 -6.83
N ASP A 102 -6.88 -7.52 -5.78
CA ASP A 102 -5.48 -7.90 -5.86
C ASP A 102 -5.15 -8.79 -4.65
N VAL A 103 -4.09 -9.57 -4.75
CA VAL A 103 -3.61 -10.40 -3.65
C VAL A 103 -2.68 -9.63 -2.72
N GLU A 104 -2.28 -8.44 -3.11
CA GLU A 104 -1.34 -7.61 -2.38
C GLU A 104 -2.02 -6.46 -1.67
N ASP A 105 -1.58 -6.19 -0.44
CA ASP A 105 -1.85 -4.94 0.25
C ASP A 105 -0.59 -4.09 0.17
N LYS A 106 -0.74 -2.78 0.32
CA LYS A 106 0.40 -1.87 0.35
C LYS A 106 0.44 -1.17 1.71
N TRP A 107 1.62 -1.09 2.29
CA TRP A 107 1.80 -0.29 3.50
C TRP A 107 2.09 1.16 3.10
N VAL A 108 1.79 2.07 4.01
CA VAL A 108 2.12 3.49 3.87
C VAL A 108 2.96 3.87 5.07
N ALA A 109 4.16 4.36 4.82
CA ALA A 109 5.10 4.77 5.88
C ALA A 109 5.30 6.28 5.83
N ALA A 110 5.55 6.86 6.99
CA ALA A 110 5.92 8.26 7.15
C ALA A 110 6.80 8.40 8.39
N GLU A 111 7.28 9.62 8.62
CA GLU A 111 8.15 9.89 9.77
C GLU A 111 7.46 9.56 11.09
N LYS A 112 6.16 9.89 11.20
CA LYS A 112 5.37 9.63 12.40
C LYS A 112 3.88 9.54 12.05
N THR A 113 3.09 8.99 12.98
CA THR A 113 1.63 8.95 12.85
C THR A 113 1.03 10.35 13.02
N GLY A 114 -0.21 10.54 12.52
CA GLY A 114 -0.97 11.76 12.74
C GLY A 114 -0.58 12.96 11.89
N VAL A 115 0.36 12.78 10.95
CA VAL A 115 0.81 13.86 10.07
C VAL A 115 -0.11 14.03 8.85
N TYR A 116 -0.75 12.95 8.43
CA TYR A 116 -1.62 12.93 7.26
C TYR A 116 -3.02 12.46 7.63
N THR A 117 -4.03 13.10 7.05
CA THR A 117 -5.41 12.60 7.13
C THR A 117 -5.60 11.49 6.10
N ALA A 118 -6.65 10.68 6.27
CA ALA A 118 -7.01 9.66 5.30
C ALA A 118 -7.22 10.26 3.91
N GLU A 119 -7.89 11.40 3.83
CA GLU A 119 -8.16 12.09 2.58
C GLU A 119 -6.86 12.51 1.88
N GLU A 120 -5.91 13.04 2.63
CA GLU A 120 -4.61 13.43 2.09
C GLU A 120 -3.84 12.22 1.55
N ILE A 121 -3.83 11.11 2.29
CA ILE A 121 -3.17 9.89 1.86
C ILE A 121 -3.78 9.37 0.57
N LEU A 122 -5.12 9.28 0.51
CA LEU A 122 -5.81 8.79 -0.68
C LEU A 122 -5.50 9.65 -1.90
N LYS A 123 -5.45 10.96 -1.72
CA LYS A 123 -5.13 11.89 -2.80
C LYS A 123 -3.71 11.69 -3.31
N ILE A 124 -2.75 11.51 -2.41
CA ILE A 124 -1.35 11.29 -2.77
C ILE A 124 -1.17 9.98 -3.53
N LEU A 125 -1.86 8.92 -3.10
CA LEU A 125 -1.71 7.59 -3.68
C LEU A 125 -2.55 7.36 -4.94
N ASP A 126 -3.42 8.30 -5.30
CA ASP A 126 -4.35 8.15 -6.41
C ASP A 126 -3.66 7.86 -7.75
N PHE A 127 -2.43 8.33 -7.94
CA PHE A 127 -1.69 8.12 -9.18
C PHE A 127 -1.59 6.64 -9.57
N GLN A 128 -1.59 5.73 -8.61
CA GLN A 128 -1.52 4.30 -8.82
C GLN A 128 -2.77 3.59 -8.31
N GLU A 129 -3.29 3.98 -7.16
CA GLU A 129 -4.43 3.29 -6.54
C GLU A 129 -5.75 3.52 -7.28
N LYS A 130 -5.85 4.53 -8.13
CA LYS A 130 -7.05 4.72 -8.95
C LYS A 130 -7.35 3.56 -9.90
N TYR A 131 -6.39 2.70 -10.15
CA TYR A 131 -6.57 1.52 -11.01
C TYR A 131 -7.11 0.31 -10.25
N TYR A 132 -7.31 0.43 -8.94
CA TYR A 132 -7.70 -0.67 -8.06
C TYR A 132 -8.92 -0.29 -7.23
N GLU A 133 -9.67 -1.34 -6.83
CA GLU A 133 -10.69 -1.19 -5.79
C GLU A 133 -9.99 -1.41 -4.46
N SER A 134 -9.90 -0.36 -3.66
CA SER A 134 -9.16 -0.43 -2.40
C SER A 134 -9.82 0.37 -1.29
N GLU A 135 -9.40 0.10 -0.07
CA GLU A 135 -9.75 0.92 1.09
C GLU A 135 -8.49 1.22 1.88
N LEU A 136 -8.52 2.32 2.59
CA LEU A 136 -7.43 2.73 3.46
C LEU A 136 -7.77 2.37 4.90
N ILE A 137 -6.87 1.67 5.58
CA ILE A 137 -7.01 1.27 6.98
C ILE A 137 -6.03 2.13 7.78
N LEU A 138 -6.60 2.87 8.73
CA LEU A 138 -5.83 3.69 9.66
C LEU A 138 -6.13 3.32 11.10
#